data_05c70edbf26e7da6ba008846dae45c3f
#
_entry.id   05c70edbf26e7da6ba008846dae45c3f
#
_cell.length_a   1.000
_cell.length_b   1.000
_cell.length_c   1.000
_cell.angle_alpha   90.00
_cell.angle_beta   90.00
_cell.angle_gamma   90.00
#
_symmetry.space_group_name_H-M   'P 1'
#
loop_
_entity.id
_entity.type
_entity.pdbx_description
1 polymer ?
#
loop_
_entity_poly.entity_id
_entity_poly.type
_entity_poly.pdbx_seq_one_letter_code
_entity_poly.pdbx_strand_id
1 'polypeptide(L)'
;MKQSKKKYSIICDVLREAAMNGNAYLPTRELIDHCCKRNSKTSERRLFAELDVQIQEGTVIADGERLYLSANYRYEEASAVVLSALLAQNAQTLPRNFEAALASTAPYFPIALTEEQQDGIRNCMSNRLSIISGGAGSGKTTLVFALWLTHQILSPDTNVLLCAPTGKASRNLQQKTHHEAHTVHRILGMTPDSDFLNGGNAASFWKSTEMVVVDESSMLTLEMLTGLLMRAAEGCHVVLIGDTHQLLSVGAGNVLDDLLALGVPHTHLKSNHRQAEDTNALYHNVSQLTEKWGTTLEFDDSFQLKLAYSHEQAWQEICECYLAEQSAGSSVQVLSPYRSASYASAQNLSKRIQAITNPPAENKLQMKRSGKLYRDGDKVILTKNTNNFCNGDMGILQLDHIAPEVLRFEVRFGNRIAHGTTTEILELLDLAYAITIHKSQGSEYDVIIVPILKEFERMLTQNLLYTAISRARRKVILVGDADALEKAMATAPPRRNSALVEKTMRRLAAKLKKPA
;
A
#
# COMPACT_ATOMS: atom_id res chain seq x y z
N MET A 1 -7.77 30.54 30.24
CA MET A 1 -8.48 30.34 28.96
C MET A 1 -9.02 28.92 28.89
N LYS A 2 -10.32 28.72 28.91
CA LYS A 2 -10.97 27.41 28.82
C LYS A 2 -10.74 26.84 27.42
N GLN A 3 -10.01 25.72 27.28
CA GLN A 3 -10.02 24.93 26.05
C GLN A 3 -11.47 24.51 25.79
N SER A 4 -12.09 25.08 24.76
CA SER A 4 -13.40 24.64 24.31
C SER A 4 -13.25 23.19 23.88
N LYS A 5 -13.99 22.28 24.51
CA LYS A 5 -14.16 20.89 24.04
C LYS A 5 -14.60 21.01 22.57
N LYS A 6 -13.70 20.68 21.63
CA LYS A 6 -14.06 20.54 20.22
C LYS A 6 -15.22 19.57 20.14
N LYS A 7 -16.41 20.06 19.85
CA LYS A 7 -17.61 19.25 19.67
C LYS A 7 -17.34 18.39 18.42
N TYR A 8 -17.18 17.09 18.59
CA TYR A 8 -16.97 16.19 17.46
C TYR A 8 -18.20 16.27 16.55
N SER A 9 -17.99 16.70 15.30
CA SER A 9 -19.03 16.74 14.27
C SER A 9 -19.19 15.37 13.67
N ILE A 10 -20.39 14.81 13.70
CA ILE A 10 -20.68 13.53 13.06
C ILE A 10 -20.44 13.59 11.55
N ILE A 11 -20.69 14.74 10.92
CA ILE A 11 -20.43 15.03 9.51
C ILE A 11 -18.94 14.83 9.19
N CYS A 12 -18.05 15.48 9.96
CA CYS A 12 -16.61 15.37 9.77
C CYS A 12 -16.09 13.96 10.05
N ASP A 13 -16.68 13.24 11.02
CA ASP A 13 -16.27 11.89 11.34
C ASP A 13 -16.64 10.90 10.22
N VAL A 14 -17.83 11.03 9.62
CA VAL A 14 -18.24 10.22 8.47
C VAL A 14 -17.38 10.54 7.24
N LEU A 15 -17.08 11.82 7.00
CA LEU A 15 -16.18 12.20 5.90
C LEU A 15 -14.74 11.69 6.11
N ARG A 16 -14.22 11.67 7.35
CA ARG A 16 -12.91 11.06 7.65
C ARG A 16 -12.93 9.55 7.41
N GLU A 17 -13.98 8.86 7.84
CA GLU A 17 -14.14 7.43 7.59
C GLU A 17 -14.22 7.14 6.08
N ALA A 18 -14.99 7.93 5.33
CA ALA A 18 -15.05 7.83 3.87
C ALA A 18 -13.68 8.08 3.23
N ALA A 19 -12.91 9.05 3.72
CA ALA A 19 -11.54 9.31 3.25
C ALA A 19 -10.61 8.11 3.53
N MET A 20 -10.70 7.49 4.72
CA MET A 20 -9.93 6.28 5.03
C MET A 20 -10.29 5.11 4.10
N ASN A 21 -11.53 5.08 3.59
CA ASN A 21 -12.00 4.11 2.60
C ASN A 21 -11.70 4.56 1.14
N GLY A 22 -10.93 5.63 0.96
CA GLY A 22 -10.44 6.09 -0.33
C GLY A 22 -11.27 7.18 -1.02
N ASN A 23 -12.40 7.59 -0.47
CA ASN A 23 -13.25 8.61 -1.09
C ASN A 23 -12.69 10.01 -0.82
N ALA A 24 -12.48 10.81 -1.87
CA ALA A 24 -12.12 12.21 -1.71
C ALA A 24 -13.30 13.05 -1.20
N TYR A 25 -14.52 12.69 -1.60
CA TYR A 25 -15.79 13.31 -1.21
C TYR A 25 -16.91 12.29 -1.01
N LEU A 26 -18.01 12.71 -0.41
CA LEU A 26 -19.29 12.00 -0.47
C LEU A 26 -20.36 12.88 -1.10
N PRO A 27 -21.28 12.31 -1.90
CA PRO A 27 -22.52 12.99 -2.29
C PRO A 27 -23.34 13.37 -1.04
N THR A 28 -24.03 14.51 -1.08
CA THR A 28 -24.80 15.03 0.07
C THR A 28 -25.76 13.99 0.65
N ARG A 29 -26.51 13.29 -0.21
CA ARG A 29 -27.48 12.29 0.23
C ARG A 29 -26.79 11.10 0.91
N GLU A 30 -25.70 10.60 0.35
CA GLU A 30 -24.93 9.48 0.91
C GLU A 30 -24.34 9.85 2.27
N LEU A 31 -23.80 11.07 2.41
CA LEU A 31 -23.29 11.56 3.69
C LEU A 31 -24.37 11.57 4.77
N ILE A 32 -25.55 12.12 4.46
CA ILE A 32 -26.67 12.19 5.41
C ILE A 32 -27.14 10.78 5.80
N ASP A 33 -27.28 9.87 4.83
CA ASP A 33 -27.65 8.47 5.07
C ASP A 33 -26.65 7.76 6.01
N HIS A 34 -25.35 7.98 5.81
CA HIS A 34 -24.31 7.41 6.67
C HIS A 34 -24.36 8.01 8.10
N CYS A 35 -24.61 9.32 8.20
CA CYS A 35 -24.80 9.97 9.51
C CYS A 35 -26.02 9.43 10.26
N CYS A 36 -27.15 9.23 9.57
CA CYS A 36 -28.37 8.65 10.15
C CYS A 36 -28.14 7.20 10.62
N LYS A 37 -27.44 6.38 9.83
CA LYS A 37 -27.08 5.00 10.21
C LYS A 37 -26.18 4.95 11.44
N ARG A 38 -25.24 5.91 11.55
CA ARG A 38 -24.32 5.98 12.69
C ARG A 38 -24.99 6.47 13.97
N ASN A 39 -25.97 7.34 13.85
CA ASN A 39 -26.75 7.86 14.97
C ASN A 39 -28.23 8.02 14.62
N SER A 40 -28.98 6.96 14.80
CA SER A 40 -30.43 6.90 14.49
C SER A 40 -31.31 7.89 15.27
N LYS A 41 -30.77 8.55 16.31
CA LYS A 41 -31.50 9.56 17.10
C LYS A 41 -31.37 10.99 16.52
N THR A 42 -30.53 11.19 15.49
CA THR A 42 -30.33 12.50 14.90
C THR A 42 -31.24 12.67 13.69
N SER A 43 -32.08 13.69 13.66
CA SER A 43 -32.93 13.98 12.51
C SER A 43 -32.13 14.60 11.35
N GLU A 44 -32.56 14.34 10.11
CA GLU A 44 -31.93 14.92 8.90
C GLU A 44 -31.85 16.45 8.99
N ARG A 45 -32.93 17.12 9.45
CA ARG A 45 -32.94 18.58 9.63
C ARG A 45 -31.80 19.08 10.52
N ARG A 46 -31.47 18.34 11.57
CA ARG A 46 -30.33 18.68 12.46
C ARG A 46 -29.00 18.44 11.79
N LEU A 47 -28.90 17.38 10.97
CA LEU A 47 -27.68 17.10 10.19
C LEU A 47 -27.43 18.16 9.15
N PHE A 48 -28.46 18.64 8.42
CA PHE A 48 -28.31 19.75 7.48
C PHE A 48 -27.89 21.04 8.18
N ALA A 49 -28.48 21.38 9.33
CA ALA A 49 -28.06 22.54 10.10
C ALA A 49 -26.60 22.42 10.60
N GLU A 50 -26.15 21.22 10.99
CA GLU A 50 -24.75 20.98 11.36
C GLU A 50 -23.83 21.08 10.13
N LEU A 51 -24.25 20.58 8.96
CA LEU A 51 -23.52 20.68 7.70
C LEU A 51 -23.30 22.14 7.31
N ASP A 52 -24.35 22.99 7.39
CA ASP A 52 -24.25 24.42 7.10
C ASP A 52 -23.21 25.10 8.01
N VAL A 53 -23.18 24.75 9.30
CA VAL A 53 -22.15 25.27 10.23
C VAL A 53 -20.74 24.82 9.79
N GLN A 54 -20.57 23.54 9.44
CA GLN A 54 -19.25 23.04 9.01
C GLN A 54 -18.78 23.67 7.69
N ILE A 55 -19.71 24.00 6.80
CA ILE A 55 -19.39 24.73 5.55
C ILE A 55 -19.01 26.18 5.88
N GLN A 56 -19.73 26.87 6.77
CA GLN A 56 -19.42 28.24 7.19
C GLN A 56 -18.06 28.32 7.92
N GLU A 57 -17.72 27.32 8.73
CA GLU A 57 -16.42 27.21 9.39
C GLU A 57 -15.28 26.81 8.43
N GLY A 58 -15.57 26.44 7.18
CA GLY A 58 -14.60 26.00 6.18
C GLY A 58 -13.96 24.63 6.47
N THR A 59 -14.52 23.85 7.40
CA THR A 59 -14.07 22.47 7.69
C THR A 59 -14.56 21.49 6.62
N VAL A 60 -15.74 21.75 6.06
CA VAL A 60 -16.34 21.05 4.92
C VAL A 60 -16.46 22.03 3.75
N ILE A 61 -16.12 21.57 2.56
CA ILE A 61 -16.29 22.31 1.31
C ILE A 61 -17.38 21.63 0.48
N ALA A 62 -18.35 22.42 0.02
CA ALA A 62 -19.36 21.98 -0.92
C ALA A 62 -18.96 22.39 -2.35
N ASP A 63 -18.89 21.41 -3.28
CA ASP A 63 -18.68 21.60 -4.71
C ASP A 63 -19.87 20.95 -5.46
N GLY A 64 -20.95 21.70 -5.61
CA GLY A 64 -22.24 21.16 -6.01
C GLY A 64 -22.78 20.20 -4.94
N GLU A 65 -23.10 18.98 -5.35
CA GLU A 65 -23.57 17.94 -4.41
C GLU A 65 -22.42 17.17 -3.71
N ARG A 66 -21.15 17.50 -3.99
CA ARG A 66 -19.98 16.85 -3.44
C ARG A 66 -19.54 17.55 -2.17
N LEU A 67 -19.47 16.81 -1.08
CA LEU A 67 -19.04 17.31 0.22
C LEU A 67 -17.68 16.72 0.58
N TYR A 68 -16.72 17.60 0.79
CA TYR A 68 -15.31 17.27 1.04
C TYR A 68 -14.90 17.69 2.44
N LEU A 69 -13.95 16.96 3.02
CA LEU A 69 -13.06 17.59 4.00
C LEU A 69 -12.22 18.67 3.29
N SER A 70 -12.05 19.82 3.91
CA SER A 70 -11.34 20.97 3.33
C SER A 70 -9.95 20.61 2.77
N ALA A 71 -9.19 19.74 3.48
CA ALA A 71 -7.89 19.28 3.02
C ALA A 71 -7.98 18.49 1.70
N ASN A 72 -8.91 17.52 1.60
CA ASN A 72 -9.07 16.70 0.40
C ASN A 72 -9.48 17.55 -0.81
N TYR A 73 -10.37 18.52 -0.62
CA TYR A 73 -10.75 19.46 -1.69
C TYR A 73 -9.53 20.23 -2.20
N ARG A 74 -8.70 20.77 -1.29
CA ARG A 74 -7.50 21.53 -1.65
C ARG A 74 -6.47 20.66 -2.39
N TYR A 75 -6.25 19.44 -1.94
CA TYR A 75 -5.35 18.49 -2.62
C TYR A 75 -5.84 18.15 -4.03
N GLU A 76 -7.13 17.89 -4.19
CA GLU A 76 -7.69 17.56 -5.50
C GLU A 76 -7.64 18.76 -6.46
N GLU A 77 -7.95 19.96 -5.99
CA GLU A 77 -7.83 21.19 -6.76
C GLU A 77 -6.38 21.50 -7.17
N ALA A 78 -5.45 21.42 -6.22
CA ALA A 78 -4.03 21.65 -6.49
C ALA A 78 -3.49 20.63 -7.50
N SER A 79 -3.82 19.34 -7.34
CA SER A 79 -3.46 18.30 -8.28
C SER A 79 -4.03 18.56 -9.67
N ALA A 80 -5.31 18.96 -9.79
CA ALA A 80 -5.95 19.26 -11.07
C ALA A 80 -5.30 20.44 -11.78
N VAL A 81 -4.88 21.47 -11.03
CA VAL A 81 -4.14 22.63 -11.59
C VAL A 81 -2.82 22.16 -12.20
N VAL A 82 -2.02 21.41 -11.44
CA VAL A 82 -0.70 20.96 -11.91
C VAL A 82 -0.83 19.96 -13.04
N LEU A 83 -1.72 18.95 -12.93
CA LEU A 83 -1.94 17.97 -13.99
C LEU A 83 -2.37 18.62 -15.30
N SER A 84 -3.27 19.60 -15.26
CA SER A 84 -3.69 20.34 -16.47
C SER A 84 -2.55 21.12 -17.14
N ALA A 85 -1.51 21.49 -16.40
CA ALA A 85 -0.32 22.13 -16.94
C ALA A 85 0.68 21.10 -17.48
N LEU A 86 0.93 20.04 -16.70
CA LEU A 86 1.85 18.98 -17.09
C LEU A 86 1.38 18.23 -18.35
N LEU A 87 0.10 17.87 -18.44
CA LEU A 87 -0.43 17.15 -19.60
C LEU A 87 -0.34 17.94 -20.90
N ALA A 88 -0.36 19.27 -20.83
CA ALA A 88 -0.15 20.12 -22.01
C ALA A 88 1.31 20.16 -22.49
N GLN A 89 2.28 19.84 -21.65
CA GLN A 89 3.73 19.93 -21.94
C GLN A 89 4.51 18.79 -21.27
N ASN A 90 3.94 17.59 -21.23
CA ASN A 90 4.56 16.45 -20.53
C ASN A 90 5.78 15.90 -21.26
N ALA A 91 5.71 15.82 -22.59
CA ALA A 91 6.75 15.24 -23.43
C ALA A 91 8.05 16.06 -23.40
N GLN A 92 9.17 15.36 -23.28
CA GLN A 92 10.53 15.87 -23.31
C GLN A 92 11.33 15.17 -24.42
N THR A 93 12.29 15.84 -24.97
CA THR A 93 13.18 15.23 -25.97
C THR A 93 14.22 14.37 -25.27
N LEU A 94 14.36 13.12 -25.70
CA LEU A 94 15.42 12.24 -25.21
C LEU A 94 16.81 12.79 -25.58
N PRO A 95 17.80 12.66 -24.68
CA PRO A 95 19.20 12.98 -25.00
C PRO A 95 19.68 12.19 -26.23
N ARG A 96 20.55 12.81 -27.06
CA ARG A 96 21.06 12.15 -28.28
C ARG A 96 21.81 10.83 -28.05
N ASN A 97 22.43 10.68 -26.89
CA ASN A 97 23.18 9.49 -26.48
C ASN A 97 22.34 8.51 -25.65
N PHE A 98 21.01 8.70 -25.57
CA PHE A 98 20.12 7.89 -24.73
C PHE A 98 20.19 6.38 -25.04
N GLU A 99 20.09 6.01 -26.33
CA GLU A 99 20.13 4.58 -26.73
C GLU A 99 21.47 3.93 -26.40
N ALA A 100 22.56 4.66 -26.55
CA ALA A 100 23.89 4.18 -26.17
C ALA A 100 24.04 4.03 -24.66
N ALA A 101 23.48 4.96 -23.88
CA ALA A 101 23.45 4.87 -22.41
C ALA A 101 22.63 3.68 -21.94
N LEU A 102 21.44 3.47 -22.52
CA LEU A 102 20.57 2.33 -22.20
C LEU A 102 21.28 1.00 -22.54
N ALA A 103 21.87 0.88 -23.73
CA ALA A 103 22.59 -0.31 -24.14
C ALA A 103 23.79 -0.63 -23.23
N SER A 104 24.49 0.39 -22.70
CA SER A 104 25.62 0.20 -21.79
C SER A 104 25.23 -0.31 -20.41
N THR A 105 23.95 -0.35 -20.07
CA THR A 105 23.47 -0.97 -18.82
C THR A 105 23.41 -2.50 -18.90
N ALA A 106 23.43 -3.10 -20.09
CA ALA A 106 23.26 -4.55 -20.29
C ALA A 106 24.18 -5.43 -19.43
N PRO A 107 25.46 -5.11 -19.19
CA PRO A 107 26.35 -5.94 -18.38
C PRO A 107 25.95 -6.05 -16.90
N TYR A 108 25.07 -5.18 -16.41
CA TYR A 108 24.61 -5.19 -15.01
C TYR A 108 23.43 -6.14 -14.77
N PHE A 109 22.89 -6.75 -15.82
CA PHE A 109 21.74 -7.65 -15.73
C PHE A 109 22.10 -9.07 -16.19
N PRO A 110 21.75 -10.10 -15.38
CA PRO A 110 21.98 -11.49 -15.77
C PRO A 110 21.12 -11.93 -16.95
N ILE A 111 19.98 -11.27 -17.15
CA ILE A 111 19.04 -11.48 -18.26
C ILE A 111 18.82 -10.12 -18.96
N ALA A 112 18.82 -10.12 -20.27
CA ALA A 112 18.59 -8.91 -21.06
C ALA A 112 17.22 -8.28 -20.72
N LEU A 113 17.16 -6.95 -20.72
CA LEU A 113 15.91 -6.22 -20.59
C LEU A 113 14.99 -6.54 -21.76
N THR A 114 13.70 -6.81 -21.45
CA THR A 114 12.69 -7.00 -22.51
C THR A 114 12.43 -5.71 -23.26
N GLU A 115 11.83 -5.81 -24.44
CA GLU A 115 11.42 -4.64 -25.23
C GLU A 115 10.47 -3.74 -24.43
N GLU A 116 9.49 -4.33 -23.74
CA GLU A 116 8.56 -3.60 -22.85
C GLU A 116 9.29 -2.83 -21.74
N GLN A 117 10.33 -3.41 -21.14
CA GLN A 117 11.14 -2.73 -20.12
C GLN A 117 11.94 -1.57 -20.71
N GLN A 118 12.53 -1.76 -21.89
CA GLN A 118 13.27 -0.70 -22.60
C GLN A 118 12.32 0.44 -22.99
N ASP A 119 11.13 0.14 -23.50
CA ASP A 119 10.10 1.14 -23.83
C ASP A 119 9.60 1.85 -22.57
N GLY A 120 9.49 1.15 -21.46
CA GLY A 120 9.19 1.75 -20.16
C GLY A 120 10.25 2.78 -19.75
N ILE A 121 11.53 2.47 -19.92
CA ILE A 121 12.64 3.42 -19.63
C ILE A 121 12.57 4.62 -20.58
N ARG A 122 12.35 4.41 -21.90
CA ARG A 122 12.15 5.50 -22.87
C ARG A 122 10.98 6.40 -22.45
N ASN A 123 9.85 5.80 -22.06
CA ASN A 123 8.68 6.53 -21.60
C ASN A 123 9.01 7.40 -20.37
N CYS A 124 9.71 6.84 -19.37
CA CYS A 124 10.10 7.58 -18.16
C CYS A 124 11.03 8.74 -18.45
N MET A 125 11.98 8.58 -19.36
CA MET A 125 12.96 9.60 -19.70
C MET A 125 12.41 10.67 -20.65
N SER A 126 11.37 10.36 -21.42
CA SER A 126 10.73 11.29 -22.36
C SER A 126 9.50 12.01 -21.82
N ASN A 127 9.15 11.82 -20.54
CA ASN A 127 7.98 12.46 -19.94
C ASN A 127 8.27 12.90 -18.51
N ARG A 128 7.78 14.07 -18.12
CA ARG A 128 7.90 14.56 -16.73
C ARG A 128 7.05 13.77 -15.74
N LEU A 129 5.92 13.26 -16.20
CA LEU A 129 5.05 12.37 -15.42
C LEU A 129 4.78 11.13 -16.27
N SER A 130 5.08 9.95 -15.73
CA SER A 130 4.90 8.68 -16.42
C SER A 130 4.50 7.57 -15.43
N ILE A 131 3.86 6.53 -15.97
CA ILE A 131 3.40 5.38 -15.20
C ILE A 131 3.97 4.10 -15.80
N ILE A 132 4.49 3.24 -14.94
CA ILE A 132 4.83 1.86 -15.25
C ILE A 132 3.91 0.96 -14.42
N SER A 133 3.13 0.12 -15.06
CA SER A 133 2.35 -0.89 -14.35
C SER A 133 2.78 -2.30 -14.72
N GLY A 134 2.41 -3.25 -13.87
CA GLY A 134 2.64 -4.67 -14.11
C GLY A 134 2.34 -5.50 -12.89
N GLY A 135 2.03 -6.77 -13.09
CA GLY A 135 1.73 -7.71 -12.01
C GLY A 135 2.96 -8.09 -11.17
N ALA A 136 2.76 -8.98 -10.21
CA ALA A 136 3.84 -9.55 -9.42
C ALA A 136 4.80 -10.34 -10.34
N GLY A 137 6.11 -10.08 -10.24
CA GLY A 137 7.12 -10.78 -11.06
C GLY A 137 7.35 -10.22 -12.46
N SER A 138 6.68 -9.13 -12.87
CA SER A 138 6.85 -8.52 -14.20
C SER A 138 8.16 -7.75 -14.40
N GLY A 139 9.09 -7.80 -13.45
CA GLY A 139 10.40 -7.15 -13.58
C GLY A 139 10.41 -5.63 -13.30
N LYS A 140 9.39 -5.08 -12.61
CA LYS A 140 9.33 -3.67 -12.24
C LYS A 140 10.59 -3.19 -11.52
N THR A 141 11.09 -3.94 -10.55
CA THR A 141 12.31 -3.56 -9.80
C THR A 141 13.57 -3.58 -10.68
N THR A 142 13.65 -4.52 -11.63
CA THR A 142 14.73 -4.57 -12.63
C THR A 142 14.70 -3.32 -13.50
N LEU A 143 13.50 -2.90 -13.94
CA LEU A 143 13.31 -1.67 -14.69
C LEU A 143 13.72 -0.43 -13.87
N VAL A 144 13.37 -0.35 -12.58
CA VAL A 144 13.82 0.75 -11.70
C VAL A 144 15.33 0.86 -11.68
N PHE A 145 16.02 -0.26 -11.52
CA PHE A 145 17.48 -0.27 -11.47
C PHE A 145 18.09 0.13 -12.83
N ALA A 146 17.52 -0.36 -13.93
CA ALA A 146 17.96 0.02 -15.29
C ALA A 146 17.71 1.50 -15.58
N LEU A 147 16.55 2.03 -15.19
CA LEU A 147 16.22 3.45 -15.30
C LEU A 147 17.22 4.32 -14.51
N TRP A 148 17.47 3.93 -13.26
CA TRP A 148 18.47 4.61 -12.42
C TRP A 148 19.86 4.62 -13.05
N LEU A 149 20.35 3.46 -13.53
CA LEU A 149 21.65 3.36 -14.21
C LEU A 149 21.70 4.22 -15.46
N THR A 150 20.68 4.14 -16.32
CA THR A 150 20.61 4.93 -17.55
C THR A 150 20.67 6.43 -17.26
N HIS A 151 19.93 6.87 -16.24
CA HIS A 151 19.95 8.27 -15.80
C HIS A 151 21.33 8.69 -15.30
N GLN A 152 21.99 7.87 -14.47
CA GLN A 152 23.33 8.18 -13.95
C GLN A 152 24.40 8.29 -15.04
N ILE A 153 24.27 7.51 -16.12
CA ILE A 153 25.17 7.60 -17.27
C ILE A 153 24.93 8.90 -18.04
N LEU A 154 23.68 9.34 -18.14
CA LEU A 154 23.30 10.56 -18.88
C LEU A 154 23.54 11.85 -18.09
N SER A 155 23.30 11.82 -16.80
CA SER A 155 23.31 12.98 -15.89
C SER A 155 24.02 12.63 -14.57
N PRO A 156 25.37 12.41 -14.56
CA PRO A 156 26.09 11.94 -13.39
C PRO A 156 26.10 12.94 -12.22
N ASP A 157 25.89 14.21 -12.49
CA ASP A 157 25.89 15.29 -11.48
C ASP A 157 24.54 15.51 -10.82
N THR A 158 23.52 14.73 -11.20
CA THR A 158 22.16 14.86 -10.69
C THR A 158 21.71 13.59 -9.97
N ASN A 159 20.68 13.72 -9.13
CA ASN A 159 20.20 12.65 -8.29
C ASN A 159 18.87 12.09 -8.79
N VAL A 160 18.74 10.76 -8.65
CA VAL A 160 17.45 10.04 -8.72
C VAL A 160 17.04 9.65 -7.30
N LEU A 161 15.89 10.13 -6.84
CA LEU A 161 15.32 9.70 -5.57
C LEU A 161 14.48 8.44 -5.78
N LEU A 162 14.83 7.38 -5.06
CA LEU A 162 14.00 6.17 -4.98
C LEU A 162 13.11 6.25 -3.76
N CYS A 163 11.82 6.03 -3.90
CA CYS A 163 10.91 6.06 -2.78
C CYS A 163 9.72 5.10 -2.93
N ALA A 164 9.00 4.91 -1.83
CA ALA A 164 7.76 4.14 -1.78
C ALA A 164 6.82 4.70 -0.70
N PRO A 165 5.50 4.43 -0.76
CA PRO A 165 4.54 4.92 0.22
C PRO A 165 4.79 4.41 1.64
N THR A 166 5.34 3.20 1.79
CA THR A 166 5.59 2.58 3.10
C THR A 166 7.08 2.36 3.37
N GLY A 167 7.47 2.36 4.66
CA GLY A 167 8.84 2.11 5.05
C GLY A 167 9.34 0.70 4.71
N LYS A 168 8.44 -0.29 4.65
CA LYS A 168 8.80 -1.65 4.23
C LYS A 168 9.07 -1.71 2.73
N ALA A 169 8.21 -1.11 1.92
CA ALA A 169 8.41 -1.06 0.47
C ALA A 169 9.68 -0.29 0.11
N SER A 170 9.96 0.85 0.75
CA SER A 170 11.20 1.60 0.52
C SER A 170 12.46 0.79 0.85
N ARG A 171 12.44 -0.01 1.94
CA ARG A 171 13.57 -0.89 2.25
C ARG A 171 13.73 -2.04 1.28
N ASN A 172 12.63 -2.65 0.84
CA ASN A 172 12.69 -3.69 -0.19
C ASN A 172 13.26 -3.13 -1.49
N LEU A 173 12.86 -1.91 -1.86
CA LEU A 173 13.42 -1.20 -3.00
C LEU A 173 14.93 -0.98 -2.82
N GLN A 174 15.37 -0.47 -1.67
CA GLN A 174 16.79 -0.29 -1.34
C GLN A 174 17.58 -1.60 -1.39
N GLN A 175 17.05 -2.69 -0.84
CA GLN A 175 17.72 -3.99 -0.86
C GLN A 175 17.87 -4.55 -2.28
N LYS A 176 16.87 -4.37 -3.13
CA LYS A 176 16.88 -4.89 -4.50
C LYS A 176 17.70 -4.02 -5.48
N THR A 177 17.76 -2.72 -5.24
CA THR A 177 18.49 -1.78 -6.08
C THR A 177 19.90 -1.48 -5.56
N HIS A 178 20.20 -1.83 -4.31
CA HIS A 178 21.42 -1.46 -3.57
C HIS A 178 21.63 0.06 -3.44
N HIS A 179 20.55 0.86 -3.63
CA HIS A 179 20.58 2.32 -3.51
C HIS A 179 19.64 2.80 -2.42
N GLU A 180 19.96 3.93 -1.80
CA GLU A 180 19.15 4.49 -0.71
C GLU A 180 17.74 4.80 -1.22
N ALA A 181 16.73 4.33 -0.48
CA ALA A 181 15.32 4.58 -0.79
C ALA A 181 14.59 5.06 0.45
N HIS A 182 13.67 6.02 0.26
CA HIS A 182 12.98 6.69 1.33
C HIS A 182 11.46 6.47 1.25
N THR A 183 10.73 6.85 2.31
CA THR A 183 9.27 6.95 2.20
C THR A 183 8.87 8.25 1.50
N VAL A 184 7.76 8.21 0.75
CA VAL A 184 7.18 9.41 0.12
C VAL A 184 6.94 10.51 1.16
N HIS A 185 6.42 10.17 2.33
CA HIS A 185 6.24 11.11 3.44
C HIS A 185 7.55 11.83 3.80
N ARG A 186 8.66 11.09 3.91
CA ARG A 186 9.96 11.65 4.29
C ARG A 186 10.48 12.64 3.25
N ILE A 187 10.45 12.27 1.97
CA ILE A 187 10.97 13.14 0.90
C ILE A 187 10.10 14.40 0.68
N LEU A 188 8.81 14.31 1.01
CA LEU A 188 7.90 15.44 0.96
C LEU A 188 7.88 16.27 2.26
N GLY A 189 8.53 15.79 3.33
CA GLY A 189 8.52 16.46 4.64
C GLY A 189 7.14 16.44 5.32
N MET A 190 6.33 15.43 5.01
CA MET A 190 4.99 15.28 5.58
C MET A 190 5.06 14.77 7.01
N THR A 191 4.40 15.46 7.94
CA THR A 191 4.21 15.02 9.33
C THR A 191 2.72 14.99 9.67
N PRO A 192 2.29 14.20 10.66
CA PRO A 192 0.87 14.08 11.01
C PRO A 192 0.18 15.43 11.31
N ASP A 193 0.95 16.42 11.75
CA ASP A 193 0.46 17.74 12.20
C ASP A 193 0.75 18.85 11.19
N SER A 194 1.44 18.57 10.07
CA SER A 194 1.78 19.58 9.05
C SER A 194 0.77 19.57 7.91
N ASP A 195 0.22 20.75 7.60
CA ASP A 195 -0.41 20.98 6.30
C ASP A 195 0.71 21.06 5.25
N PHE A 196 0.86 20.03 4.45
CA PHE A 196 1.91 19.90 3.44
C PHE A 196 1.91 21.10 2.45
N LEU A 197 0.75 21.66 2.12
CA LEU A 197 0.62 22.82 1.22
C LEU A 197 1.26 24.10 1.80
N ASN A 198 1.55 24.13 3.09
CA ASN A 198 2.15 25.27 3.79
C ASN A 198 3.67 25.13 4.04
N GLY A 199 4.36 24.19 3.37
CA GLY A 199 5.81 24.12 3.33
C GLY A 199 6.44 23.18 4.36
N GLY A 200 6.55 21.90 4.03
CA GLY A 200 7.38 20.95 4.76
C GLY A 200 8.88 21.18 4.48
N ASN A 201 9.72 20.95 5.49
CA ASN A 201 11.17 21.21 5.47
C ASN A 201 11.95 20.06 4.80
N ALA A 202 11.62 19.73 3.53
CA ALA A 202 12.23 18.63 2.77
C ALA A 202 13.23 19.10 1.68
N ALA A 203 13.64 20.36 1.72
CA ALA A 203 14.46 20.98 0.68
C ALA A 203 15.77 20.23 0.38
N SER A 204 16.36 19.55 1.37
CA SER A 204 17.61 18.80 1.20
C SER A 204 17.48 17.61 0.24
N PHE A 205 16.33 16.96 0.16
CA PHE A 205 16.11 15.83 -0.77
C PHE A 205 16.02 16.28 -2.23
N TRP A 206 15.54 17.50 -2.48
CA TRP A 206 15.23 17.98 -3.81
C TRP A 206 16.37 18.77 -4.47
N LYS A 207 17.44 19.03 -3.70
CA LYS A 207 18.64 19.68 -4.25
C LYS A 207 19.30 18.73 -5.25
N SER A 208 19.45 19.18 -6.49
CA SER A 208 20.03 18.41 -7.61
C SER A 208 19.24 17.14 -7.99
N THR A 209 17.98 17.00 -7.57
CA THR A 209 17.13 15.87 -7.98
C THR A 209 16.41 16.17 -9.28
N GLU A 210 16.72 15.41 -10.32
CA GLU A 210 16.05 15.48 -11.62
C GLU A 210 14.94 14.44 -11.78
N MET A 211 14.98 13.34 -11.02
CA MET A 211 13.98 12.28 -11.12
C MET A 211 13.61 11.73 -9.75
N VAL A 212 12.33 11.46 -9.55
CA VAL A 212 11.83 10.66 -8.43
C VAL A 212 11.10 9.43 -8.96
N VAL A 213 11.50 8.26 -8.48
CA VAL A 213 10.85 6.99 -8.81
C VAL A 213 10.10 6.50 -7.59
N VAL A 214 8.79 6.32 -7.73
CA VAL A 214 7.88 5.89 -6.66
C VAL A 214 7.42 4.47 -6.93
N ASP A 215 7.96 3.51 -6.20
CA ASP A 215 7.49 2.12 -6.25
C ASP A 215 6.23 1.92 -5.38
N GLU A 216 5.46 0.86 -5.63
CA GLU A 216 4.17 0.55 -4.96
C GLU A 216 3.17 1.72 -5.02
N SER A 217 3.11 2.42 -6.17
CA SER A 217 2.27 3.63 -6.37
C SER A 217 0.77 3.38 -6.22
N SER A 218 0.30 2.14 -6.27
CA SER A 218 -1.11 1.77 -5.95
C SER A 218 -1.52 2.22 -4.52
N MET A 219 -0.54 2.40 -3.63
CA MET A 219 -0.76 2.85 -2.25
C MET A 219 -0.67 4.38 -2.08
N LEU A 220 -0.48 5.16 -3.14
CA LEU A 220 -0.44 6.62 -3.06
C LEU A 220 -1.80 7.20 -2.69
N THR A 221 -1.81 8.13 -1.74
CA THR A 221 -2.97 8.97 -1.43
C THR A 221 -2.98 10.22 -2.31
N LEU A 222 -4.12 10.90 -2.36
CA LEU A 222 -4.26 12.17 -3.05
C LEU A 222 -3.29 13.24 -2.52
N GLU A 223 -3.05 13.25 -1.21
CA GLU A 223 -2.09 14.14 -0.57
C GLU A 223 -0.65 13.91 -1.05
N MET A 224 -0.21 12.63 -1.07
CA MET A 224 1.11 12.27 -1.59
C MET A 224 1.26 12.63 -3.07
N LEU A 225 0.22 12.32 -3.88
CA LEU A 225 0.20 12.70 -5.30
C LEU A 225 0.39 14.20 -5.47
N THR A 226 -0.36 15.02 -4.71
CA THR A 226 -0.26 16.49 -4.79
C THR A 226 1.18 16.94 -4.58
N GLY A 227 1.86 16.42 -3.56
CA GLY A 227 3.25 16.76 -3.28
C GLY A 227 4.22 16.38 -4.40
N LEU A 228 4.07 15.20 -4.96
CA LEU A 228 4.89 14.74 -6.08
C LEU A 228 4.64 15.57 -7.35
N LEU A 229 3.38 15.89 -7.65
CA LEU A 229 3.02 16.73 -8.81
C LEU A 229 3.61 18.13 -8.72
N MET A 230 3.68 18.72 -7.52
CA MET A 230 4.35 20.02 -7.33
C MET A 230 5.83 19.94 -7.73
N ARG A 231 6.52 18.84 -7.43
CA ARG A 231 7.91 18.62 -7.86
C ARG A 231 8.03 18.41 -9.37
N ALA A 232 7.09 17.69 -9.98
CA ALA A 232 7.02 17.58 -11.45
C ALA A 232 6.83 18.94 -12.12
N ALA A 233 6.02 19.83 -11.54
CA ALA A 233 5.85 21.19 -12.04
C ALA A 233 7.13 22.04 -11.96
N GLU A 234 8.02 21.75 -11.00
CA GLU A 234 9.35 22.38 -10.86
C GLU A 234 10.39 21.82 -11.84
N GLY A 235 10.02 20.85 -12.71
CA GLY A 235 10.89 20.26 -13.73
C GLY A 235 11.42 18.85 -13.42
N CYS A 236 11.14 18.32 -12.22
CA CYS A 236 11.54 16.97 -11.84
C CYS A 236 10.71 15.92 -12.60
N HIS A 237 11.35 14.84 -13.08
CA HIS A 237 10.63 13.67 -13.60
C HIS A 237 10.02 12.86 -12.47
N VAL A 238 8.72 12.60 -12.54
CA VAL A 238 7.98 11.75 -11.58
C VAL A 238 7.58 10.46 -12.29
N VAL A 239 8.14 9.36 -11.84
CA VAL A 239 7.87 8.02 -12.35
C VAL A 239 7.11 7.23 -11.30
N LEU A 240 5.87 6.86 -11.62
CA LEU A 240 5.00 6.09 -10.74
C LEU A 240 5.01 4.63 -11.18
N ILE A 241 5.44 3.73 -10.29
CA ILE A 241 5.52 2.30 -10.57
C ILE A 241 4.59 1.55 -9.64
N GLY A 242 3.67 0.75 -10.19
CA GLY A 242 2.67 0.08 -9.37
C GLY A 242 1.99 -1.09 -10.06
N ASP A 243 1.01 -1.59 -9.36
CA ASP A 243 0.16 -2.68 -9.83
C ASP A 243 -1.30 -2.27 -9.64
N THR A 244 -2.02 -2.06 -10.72
CA THR A 244 -3.40 -1.56 -10.73
C THR A 244 -4.42 -2.57 -10.19
N HIS A 245 -4.02 -3.84 -10.06
CA HIS A 245 -4.89 -4.91 -9.55
C HIS A 245 -4.74 -5.12 -8.03
N GLN A 246 -3.72 -4.53 -7.40
CA GLN A 246 -3.54 -4.60 -5.95
C GLN A 246 -4.52 -3.71 -5.18
N LEU A 247 -4.54 -3.90 -3.86
CA LEU A 247 -5.27 -3.03 -2.95
C LEU A 247 -4.76 -1.59 -3.06
N LEU A 248 -5.72 -0.67 -3.13
CA LEU A 248 -5.46 0.75 -3.19
C LEU A 248 -5.06 1.32 -1.83
N SER A 249 -4.64 2.60 -1.81
CA SER A 249 -4.25 3.32 -0.60
C SER A 249 -5.31 3.29 0.51
N VAL A 250 -4.88 3.31 1.76
CA VAL A 250 -5.70 3.72 2.89
C VAL A 250 -5.61 5.24 2.99
N GLY A 251 -6.67 5.93 2.58
CA GLY A 251 -6.71 7.39 2.46
C GLY A 251 -7.33 7.84 1.13
N ALA A 252 -7.72 9.11 1.06
CA ALA A 252 -8.45 9.67 -0.07
C ALA A 252 -7.68 9.58 -1.39
N GLY A 253 -8.39 9.26 -2.46
CA GLY A 253 -7.92 9.27 -3.84
C GLY A 253 -7.93 7.91 -4.54
N ASN A 254 -8.01 7.97 -5.87
CA ASN A 254 -7.91 6.83 -6.79
C ASN A 254 -6.76 7.08 -7.77
N VAL A 255 -5.56 7.29 -7.23
CA VAL A 255 -4.43 7.96 -7.89
C VAL A 255 -4.06 7.33 -9.23
N LEU A 256 -3.77 6.03 -9.28
CA LEU A 256 -3.32 5.41 -10.54
C LEU A 256 -4.42 5.39 -11.58
N ASP A 257 -5.65 5.02 -11.21
CA ASP A 257 -6.77 4.96 -12.15
C ASP A 257 -7.13 6.35 -12.69
N ASP A 258 -7.12 7.38 -11.84
CA ASP A 258 -7.38 8.76 -12.25
C ASP A 258 -6.31 9.24 -13.24
N LEU A 259 -5.03 8.95 -13.00
CA LEU A 259 -3.93 9.33 -13.89
C LEU A 259 -3.98 8.56 -15.23
N LEU A 260 -4.31 7.28 -15.20
CA LEU A 260 -4.52 6.48 -16.41
C LEU A 260 -5.71 7.00 -17.22
N ALA A 261 -6.82 7.33 -16.58
CA ALA A 261 -8.00 7.92 -17.23
C ALA A 261 -7.70 9.30 -17.85
N LEU A 262 -6.73 10.04 -17.30
CA LEU A 262 -6.25 11.31 -17.85
C LEU A 262 -5.27 11.14 -19.03
N GLY A 263 -4.89 9.92 -19.39
CA GLY A 263 -3.96 9.65 -20.48
C GLY A 263 -2.50 9.98 -20.13
N VAL A 264 -2.11 9.93 -18.87
CA VAL A 264 -0.69 10.01 -18.48
C VAL A 264 0.09 8.90 -19.20
N PRO A 265 1.24 9.19 -19.83
CA PRO A 265 2.05 8.21 -20.53
C PRO A 265 2.32 6.97 -19.70
N HIS A 266 1.94 5.82 -20.21
CA HIS A 266 1.88 4.57 -19.46
C HIS A 266 2.51 3.42 -20.25
N THR A 267 3.34 2.64 -19.57
CA THR A 267 3.87 1.36 -20.08
C THR A 267 3.40 0.23 -19.17
N HIS A 268 2.75 -0.77 -19.73
CA HIS A 268 2.32 -1.96 -19.01
C HIS A 268 3.26 -3.13 -19.27
N LEU A 269 3.91 -3.66 -18.23
CA LEU A 269 4.77 -4.82 -18.30
C LEU A 269 3.92 -6.09 -18.24
N LYS A 270 3.75 -6.75 -19.37
CA LYS A 270 2.97 -7.99 -19.51
C LYS A 270 3.81 -9.22 -19.19
N SER A 271 5.10 -9.18 -19.54
CA SER A 271 6.00 -10.31 -19.37
C SER A 271 6.18 -10.65 -17.89
N ASN A 272 5.85 -11.87 -17.53
CA ASN A 272 6.11 -12.37 -16.19
C ASN A 272 7.33 -13.30 -16.24
N HIS A 273 8.49 -12.81 -15.78
CA HIS A 273 9.73 -13.58 -15.81
C HIS A 273 9.72 -14.82 -14.88
N ARG A 274 8.77 -14.86 -13.93
CA ARG A 274 8.55 -16.06 -13.11
C ARG A 274 7.77 -17.15 -13.85
N GLN A 275 7.04 -16.80 -14.92
CA GLN A 275 6.23 -17.74 -15.70
C GLN A 275 7.04 -18.50 -16.75
N ALA A 276 8.25 -18.06 -17.12
CA ALA A 276 9.04 -18.71 -18.17
C ALA A 276 9.54 -20.13 -17.80
N GLU A 277 9.54 -20.46 -16.50
CA GLU A 277 10.05 -21.74 -15.98
C GLU A 277 9.00 -22.59 -15.24
N ASP A 278 7.87 -22.00 -14.76
CA ASP A 278 6.85 -22.68 -13.95
C ASP A 278 5.44 -22.55 -14.53
N THR A 279 4.88 -23.63 -15.02
CA THR A 279 3.50 -23.74 -15.53
C THR A 279 2.50 -24.16 -14.43
N ASN A 280 2.73 -23.79 -13.17
CA ASN A 280 1.89 -24.21 -12.05
C ASN A 280 0.66 -23.31 -11.83
N ALA A 281 -0.34 -23.82 -11.10
CA ALA A 281 -1.60 -23.15 -10.84
C ALA A 281 -1.43 -21.80 -10.13
N LEU A 282 -0.41 -21.61 -9.30
CA LEU A 282 -0.16 -20.34 -8.61
C LEU A 282 0.04 -19.19 -9.62
N TYR A 283 0.93 -19.36 -10.58
CA TYR A 283 1.24 -18.31 -11.55
C TYR A 283 0.10 -18.09 -12.53
N HIS A 284 -0.55 -19.18 -12.96
CA HIS A 284 -1.72 -19.09 -13.84
C HIS A 284 -2.86 -18.31 -13.16
N ASN A 285 -3.19 -18.63 -11.92
CA ASN A 285 -4.24 -17.96 -11.16
C ASN A 285 -3.93 -16.48 -10.92
N VAL A 286 -2.69 -16.13 -10.59
CA VAL A 286 -2.25 -14.74 -10.42
C VAL A 286 -2.43 -13.96 -11.73
N SER A 287 -2.08 -14.53 -12.89
CA SER A 287 -2.27 -13.91 -14.20
C SER A 287 -3.75 -13.76 -14.55
N GLN A 288 -4.52 -14.83 -14.40
CA GLN A 288 -5.96 -14.81 -14.73
C GLN A 288 -6.75 -13.76 -13.93
N LEU A 289 -6.44 -13.57 -12.65
CA LEU A 289 -7.09 -12.56 -11.81
C LEU A 289 -6.80 -11.11 -12.26
N THR A 290 -5.78 -10.90 -13.10
CA THR A 290 -5.50 -9.59 -13.70
C THR A 290 -6.20 -9.38 -15.06
N GLU A 291 -6.51 -10.45 -15.79
CA GLU A 291 -7.00 -10.36 -17.16
C GLU A 291 -8.52 -10.39 -17.29
N LYS A 292 -9.22 -11.18 -16.47
CA LYS A 292 -10.66 -11.40 -16.60
C LYS A 292 -11.38 -11.50 -15.25
N TRP A 293 -12.55 -10.88 -15.16
CA TRP A 293 -13.50 -11.07 -14.08
C TRP A 293 -14.19 -12.44 -14.20
N GLY A 294 -14.31 -13.15 -13.05
CA GLY A 294 -15.07 -14.41 -13.00
C GLY A 294 -14.36 -15.62 -13.61
N THR A 295 -13.03 -15.63 -13.63
CA THR A 295 -12.24 -16.79 -14.05
C THR A 295 -12.31 -17.93 -13.05
N THR A 296 -12.20 -19.17 -13.53
CA THR A 296 -12.07 -20.35 -12.67
C THR A 296 -10.62 -20.52 -12.24
N LEU A 297 -10.38 -20.71 -10.94
CA LEU A 297 -9.03 -20.99 -10.42
C LEU A 297 -8.65 -22.46 -10.67
N GLU A 298 -7.39 -22.68 -10.97
CA GLU A 298 -6.78 -24.02 -11.05
C GLU A 298 -6.17 -24.41 -9.71
N PHE A 299 -6.16 -25.70 -9.42
CA PHE A 299 -5.65 -26.23 -8.16
C PHE A 299 -4.63 -27.34 -8.42
N ASP A 300 -3.48 -27.23 -7.74
CA ASP A 300 -2.39 -28.20 -7.73
C ASP A 300 -1.62 -28.10 -6.41
N ASP A 301 -0.41 -28.66 -6.35
CA ASP A 301 0.44 -28.56 -5.15
C ASP A 301 0.87 -27.14 -4.80
N SER A 302 0.91 -26.22 -5.78
CA SER A 302 1.28 -24.83 -5.60
C SER A 302 0.10 -23.92 -5.21
N PHE A 303 -1.15 -24.36 -5.48
CA PHE A 303 -2.35 -23.59 -5.20
C PHE A 303 -3.48 -24.50 -4.73
N GLN A 304 -3.78 -24.47 -3.45
CA GLN A 304 -4.70 -25.41 -2.79
C GLN A 304 -5.91 -24.68 -2.19
N LEU A 305 -7.08 -25.35 -2.24
CA LEU A 305 -8.25 -24.98 -1.47
C LEU A 305 -8.56 -26.10 -0.47
N LYS A 306 -8.52 -25.81 0.81
CA LYS A 306 -8.94 -26.68 1.90
C LYS A 306 -10.30 -26.23 2.41
N LEU A 307 -11.32 -27.05 2.17
CA LEU A 307 -12.68 -26.73 2.59
C LEU A 307 -12.83 -26.82 4.10
N ALA A 308 -13.52 -25.85 4.68
CA ALA A 308 -13.84 -25.79 6.10
C ALA A 308 -15.27 -25.30 6.29
N TYR A 309 -16.08 -26.11 6.95
CA TYR A 309 -17.53 -25.86 7.14
C TYR A 309 -17.86 -25.22 8.48
N SER A 310 -16.86 -25.01 9.33
CA SER A 310 -16.99 -24.32 10.60
C SER A 310 -15.74 -23.49 10.91
N HIS A 311 -15.88 -22.51 11.80
CA HIS A 311 -14.74 -21.71 12.26
C HIS A 311 -13.66 -22.57 12.94
N GLU A 312 -14.07 -23.60 13.69
CA GLU A 312 -13.12 -24.51 14.37
C GLU A 312 -12.31 -25.34 13.36
N GLN A 313 -13.00 -25.89 12.34
CA GLN A 313 -12.34 -26.63 11.27
C GLN A 313 -11.38 -25.71 10.48
N ALA A 314 -11.82 -24.50 10.11
CA ALA A 314 -10.96 -23.55 9.42
C ALA A 314 -9.69 -23.21 10.24
N TRP A 315 -9.84 -23.06 11.54
CA TRP A 315 -8.73 -22.82 12.43
C TRP A 315 -7.78 -23.99 12.51
N GLN A 316 -8.29 -25.23 12.65
CA GLN A 316 -7.46 -26.45 12.67
C GLN A 316 -6.63 -26.57 11.39
N GLU A 317 -7.28 -26.45 10.22
CA GLU A 317 -6.61 -26.52 8.92
C GLU A 317 -5.53 -25.43 8.76
N ILE A 318 -5.80 -24.19 9.17
CA ILE A 318 -4.81 -23.10 9.13
C ILE A 318 -3.59 -23.45 9.99
N CYS A 319 -3.82 -23.96 11.20
CA CYS A 319 -2.74 -24.31 12.12
C CYS A 319 -1.93 -25.50 11.64
N GLU A 320 -2.57 -26.54 11.14
CA GLU A 320 -1.91 -27.73 10.58
C GLU A 320 -1.05 -27.35 9.36
N CYS A 321 -1.60 -26.57 8.43
CA CYS A 321 -0.86 -26.07 7.28
C CYS A 321 0.33 -25.20 7.70
N TYR A 322 0.13 -24.31 8.69
CA TYR A 322 1.20 -23.44 9.18
C TYR A 322 2.36 -24.28 9.75
N LEU A 323 2.05 -25.26 10.61
CA LEU A 323 3.06 -26.14 11.21
C LEU A 323 3.77 -27.01 10.18
N ALA A 324 3.02 -27.60 9.25
CA ALA A 324 3.59 -28.46 8.21
C ALA A 324 4.60 -27.70 7.33
N GLU A 325 4.21 -26.52 6.84
CA GLU A 325 5.07 -25.73 5.97
C GLU A 325 6.24 -25.07 6.75
N GLN A 326 6.04 -24.69 8.01
CA GLN A 326 7.11 -24.20 8.87
C GLN A 326 8.14 -25.29 9.16
N SER A 327 7.68 -26.53 9.44
CA SER A 327 8.56 -27.70 9.68
C SER A 327 9.34 -28.08 8.43
N ALA A 328 8.80 -27.83 7.24
CA ALA A 328 9.49 -27.97 5.97
C ALA A 328 10.53 -26.87 5.68
N GLY A 329 10.72 -25.91 6.61
CA GLY A 329 11.68 -24.82 6.49
C GLY A 329 11.20 -23.63 5.64
N SER A 330 9.91 -23.59 5.28
CA SER A 330 9.36 -22.51 4.48
C SER A 330 9.11 -21.25 5.30
N SER A 331 9.27 -20.10 4.68
CA SER A 331 8.78 -18.82 5.21
C SER A 331 7.27 -18.75 5.06
N VAL A 332 6.52 -19.02 6.13
CA VAL A 332 5.04 -19.08 6.13
C VAL A 332 4.44 -17.82 6.69
N GLN A 333 3.36 -17.32 6.05
CA GLN A 333 2.58 -16.21 6.56
C GLN A 333 1.09 -16.43 6.38
N VAL A 334 0.32 -16.27 7.47
CA VAL A 334 -1.14 -16.23 7.39
C VAL A 334 -1.58 -14.78 7.13
N LEU A 335 -2.43 -14.60 6.10
CA LEU A 335 -2.95 -13.30 5.68
C LEU A 335 -4.46 -13.25 5.88
N SER A 336 -4.94 -12.44 6.81
CA SER A 336 -6.37 -12.28 7.09
C SER A 336 -6.92 -10.95 6.53
N PRO A 337 -8.17 -10.92 6.03
CA PRO A 337 -8.85 -9.67 5.67
C PRO A 337 -9.01 -8.69 6.84
N TYR A 338 -9.25 -9.20 8.06
CA TYR A 338 -9.52 -8.41 9.25
C TYR A 338 -8.38 -8.42 10.26
N ARG A 339 -8.16 -7.26 10.90
CA ARG A 339 -7.20 -7.14 12.02
C ARG A 339 -7.74 -7.77 13.30
N SER A 340 -9.00 -7.46 13.64
CA SER A 340 -9.69 -7.86 14.87
C SER A 340 -11.18 -8.06 14.59
N ALA A 341 -11.99 -8.34 15.60
CA ALA A 341 -13.44 -8.44 15.55
C ALA A 341 -14.01 -9.63 14.74
N SER A 342 -13.18 -10.60 14.35
CA SER A 342 -13.60 -11.84 13.71
C SER A 342 -12.84 -13.02 14.32
N TYR A 343 -13.42 -14.22 14.23
CA TYR A 343 -12.81 -15.46 14.71
C TYR A 343 -11.47 -15.74 14.02
N ALA A 344 -11.41 -15.58 12.70
CA ALA A 344 -10.21 -15.75 11.89
C ALA A 344 -9.51 -14.42 11.58
N SER A 345 -9.62 -13.42 12.45
CA SER A 345 -8.86 -12.18 12.36
C SER A 345 -7.37 -12.40 12.60
N ALA A 346 -6.53 -11.52 12.07
CA ALA A 346 -5.08 -11.60 12.22
C ALA A 346 -4.63 -11.69 13.69
N GLN A 347 -5.28 -10.94 14.60
CA GLN A 347 -4.96 -10.99 16.03
C GLN A 347 -5.35 -12.32 16.68
N ASN A 348 -6.52 -12.86 16.35
CA ASN A 348 -6.98 -14.12 16.94
C ASN A 348 -6.18 -15.31 16.40
N LEU A 349 -5.91 -15.35 15.08
CA LEU A 349 -5.06 -16.36 14.47
C LEU A 349 -3.63 -16.31 15.03
N SER A 350 -3.04 -15.10 15.18
CA SER A 350 -1.71 -14.98 15.77
C SER A 350 -1.61 -15.56 17.16
N LYS A 351 -2.61 -15.32 18.03
CA LYS A 351 -2.63 -15.89 19.40
C LYS A 351 -2.72 -17.42 19.37
N ARG A 352 -3.55 -17.97 18.48
CA ARG A 352 -3.75 -19.41 18.36
C ARG A 352 -2.52 -20.10 17.79
N ILE A 353 -1.92 -19.55 16.74
CA ILE A 353 -0.69 -20.07 16.16
C ILE A 353 0.47 -19.96 17.16
N GLN A 354 0.58 -18.84 17.92
CA GLN A 354 1.55 -18.73 19.02
C GLN A 354 1.41 -19.87 20.03
N ALA A 355 0.17 -20.22 20.41
CA ALA A 355 -0.05 -21.25 21.41
C ALA A 355 0.47 -22.63 21.00
N ILE A 356 0.49 -22.93 19.70
CA ILE A 356 0.95 -24.22 19.17
C ILE A 356 2.42 -24.18 18.72
N THR A 357 2.89 -23.06 18.14
CA THR A 357 4.28 -22.96 17.62
C THR A 357 5.26 -22.51 18.69
N ASN A 358 4.81 -21.72 19.65
CA ASN A 358 5.60 -21.18 20.74
C ASN A 358 4.87 -21.33 22.08
N PRO A 359 4.57 -22.59 22.55
CA PRO A 359 3.87 -22.84 23.80
C PRO A 359 4.70 -22.36 25.01
N PRO A 360 4.04 -22.14 26.17
CA PRO A 360 4.76 -21.88 27.41
C PRO A 360 5.61 -23.08 27.82
N ALA A 361 6.80 -22.84 28.36
CA ALA A 361 7.67 -23.84 28.94
C ALA A 361 8.33 -23.27 30.22
N GLU A 362 8.78 -24.13 31.13
CA GLU A 362 9.35 -23.73 32.42
C GLU A 362 10.51 -22.73 32.28
N ASN A 363 11.35 -22.89 31.28
CA ASN A 363 12.52 -22.04 31.05
C ASN A 363 12.27 -20.94 30.01
N LYS A 364 11.03 -20.75 29.55
CA LYS A 364 10.72 -19.76 28.52
C LYS A 364 10.17 -18.49 29.15
N LEU A 365 10.90 -17.40 28.93
CA LEU A 365 10.47 -16.09 29.40
C LEU A 365 9.22 -15.63 28.68
N GLN A 366 8.32 -15.02 29.45
CA GLN A 366 7.09 -14.43 28.90
C GLN A 366 6.78 -13.11 29.59
N MET A 367 6.14 -12.22 28.84
CA MET A 367 5.77 -10.90 29.31
C MET A 367 4.35 -10.56 28.86
N LYS A 368 3.55 -10.06 29.78
CA LYS A 368 2.21 -9.53 29.47
C LYS A 368 2.27 -8.00 29.44
N ARG A 369 1.92 -7.40 28.29
CA ARG A 369 1.91 -5.94 28.15
C ARG A 369 0.70 -5.49 27.33
N SER A 370 0.01 -4.43 27.76
CA SER A 370 -1.16 -3.88 27.07
C SER A 370 -2.20 -4.94 26.67
N GLY A 371 -2.43 -5.94 27.55
CA GLY A 371 -3.37 -7.04 27.31
C GLY A 371 -2.87 -8.11 26.31
N LYS A 372 -1.63 -7.99 25.82
CA LYS A 372 -1.00 -8.97 24.91
C LYS A 372 0.04 -9.80 25.69
N LEU A 373 0.14 -11.09 25.37
CA LEU A 373 1.12 -11.99 25.90
C LEU A 373 2.20 -12.23 24.84
N TYR A 374 3.44 -11.92 25.20
CA TYR A 374 4.62 -12.17 24.40
C TYR A 374 5.49 -13.22 25.08
N ARG A 375 6.11 -14.08 24.28
CA ARG A 375 7.05 -15.12 24.70
C ARG A 375 8.37 -14.97 23.98
N ASP A 376 9.43 -15.38 24.62
CA ASP A 376 10.72 -15.52 23.95
C ASP A 376 10.60 -16.39 22.70
N GLY A 377 11.18 -15.93 21.57
CA GLY A 377 11.04 -16.56 20.27
C GLY A 377 9.79 -16.16 19.45
N ASP A 378 8.93 -15.26 19.94
CA ASP A 378 7.74 -14.85 19.20
C ASP A 378 8.08 -14.07 17.92
N LYS A 379 7.34 -14.39 16.86
CA LYS A 379 7.30 -13.59 15.65
C LYS A 379 6.46 -12.33 15.88
N VAL A 380 7.05 -11.16 15.71
CA VAL A 380 6.42 -9.87 16.00
C VAL A 380 6.50 -8.91 14.83
N ILE A 381 5.57 -7.95 14.79
CA ILE A 381 5.51 -6.87 13.79
C ILE A 381 5.38 -5.52 14.47
N LEU A 382 6.12 -4.53 13.98
CA LEU A 382 6.00 -3.15 14.44
C LEU A 382 4.71 -2.52 13.87
N THR A 383 3.98 -1.79 14.70
CA THR A 383 2.67 -1.20 14.35
C THR A 383 2.71 0.30 14.10
N LYS A 384 3.82 0.96 14.43
CA LYS A 384 4.05 2.40 14.22
C LYS A 384 5.51 2.63 13.82
N ASN A 385 5.78 3.74 13.16
CA ASN A 385 7.14 4.16 12.88
C ASN A 385 7.84 4.61 14.16
N THR A 386 9.14 4.31 14.26
CA THR A 386 10.07 4.84 15.23
C THR A 386 11.25 5.48 14.50
N ASN A 387 12.20 6.11 15.21
CA ASN A 387 13.35 6.75 14.58
C ASN A 387 14.17 5.80 13.68
N ASN A 388 14.27 4.52 14.06
CA ASN A 388 15.13 3.54 13.40
C ASN A 388 14.37 2.40 12.72
N PHE A 389 13.07 2.26 12.96
CA PHE A 389 12.25 1.14 12.47
C PHE A 389 10.93 1.64 11.93
N CYS A 390 10.39 0.94 10.94
CA CYS A 390 9.17 1.33 10.28
C CYS A 390 7.99 0.42 10.63
N ASN A 391 6.78 0.98 10.59
CA ASN A 391 5.56 0.18 10.65
C ASN A 391 5.61 -0.93 9.59
N GLY A 392 5.29 -2.16 10.02
CA GLY A 392 5.35 -3.34 9.16
C GLY A 392 6.67 -4.11 9.23
N ASP A 393 7.70 -3.63 9.97
CA ASP A 393 8.91 -4.43 10.23
C ASP A 393 8.56 -5.66 11.04
N MET A 394 9.02 -6.81 10.57
CA MET A 394 8.82 -8.10 11.23
C MET A 394 10.14 -8.63 11.77
N GLY A 395 10.08 -9.17 12.97
CA GLY A 395 11.26 -9.71 13.65
C GLY A 395 10.90 -10.81 14.63
N ILE A 396 11.96 -11.34 15.27
CA ILE A 396 11.84 -12.32 16.35
C ILE A 396 12.16 -11.60 17.64
N LEU A 397 11.26 -11.74 18.62
CA LEU A 397 11.41 -11.23 19.97
C LEU A 397 12.29 -12.18 20.77
N GLN A 398 13.31 -11.65 21.41
CA GLN A 398 14.12 -12.33 22.42
C GLN A 398 13.95 -11.62 23.77
N LEU A 399 13.74 -12.40 24.81
CA LEU A 399 13.62 -11.94 26.18
C LEU A 399 14.78 -12.48 27.00
N ASP A 400 15.36 -11.64 27.85
CA ASP A 400 16.46 -12.02 28.74
C ASP A 400 16.30 -11.31 30.10
N HIS A 401 16.86 -11.88 31.15
CA HIS A 401 16.94 -11.28 32.47
C HIS A 401 18.19 -10.43 32.60
N ILE A 402 18.03 -9.15 32.97
CA ILE A 402 19.17 -8.30 33.40
C ILE A 402 19.32 -8.36 34.91
N ALA A 403 18.21 -8.48 35.63
CA ALA A 403 18.14 -8.59 37.08
C ALA A 403 16.92 -9.46 37.45
N PRO A 404 16.78 -9.95 38.68
CA PRO A 404 15.71 -10.87 39.06
C PRO A 404 14.30 -10.43 38.70
N GLU A 405 14.03 -9.13 38.60
CA GLU A 405 12.69 -8.58 38.24
C GLU A 405 12.73 -7.73 36.98
N VAL A 406 13.86 -7.62 36.28
CA VAL A 406 13.98 -6.74 35.10
C VAL A 406 14.25 -7.56 33.85
N LEU A 407 13.28 -7.59 32.96
CA LEU A 407 13.42 -8.17 31.64
C LEU A 407 14.02 -7.16 30.66
N ARG A 408 15.01 -7.63 29.91
CA ARG A 408 15.49 -7.01 28.69
C ARG A 408 14.76 -7.64 27.52
N PHE A 409 14.46 -6.84 26.52
CA PHE A 409 13.99 -7.37 25.24
C PHE A 409 14.95 -6.98 24.12
N GLU A 410 15.06 -7.86 23.17
CA GLU A 410 15.71 -7.65 21.88
C GLU A 410 14.74 -8.09 20.78
N VAL A 411 14.57 -7.27 19.74
CA VAL A 411 13.81 -7.67 18.54
C VAL A 411 14.73 -7.55 17.35
N ARG A 412 14.96 -8.67 16.66
CA ARG A 412 15.75 -8.71 15.43
C ARG A 412 14.87 -8.50 14.22
N PHE A 413 15.07 -7.37 13.55
CA PHE A 413 14.45 -6.99 12.29
C PHE A 413 15.47 -7.14 11.15
N GLY A 414 15.65 -8.36 10.60
CA GLY A 414 16.74 -8.67 9.68
C GLY A 414 18.10 -8.45 10.33
N ASN A 415 18.94 -7.61 9.73
CA ASN A 415 20.28 -7.27 10.24
C ASN A 415 20.28 -6.16 11.31
N ARG A 416 19.12 -5.63 11.69
CA ARG A 416 19.00 -4.56 12.67
C ARG A 416 18.37 -5.08 13.95
N ILE A 417 18.85 -4.58 15.06
CA ILE A 417 18.41 -5.00 16.39
C ILE A 417 17.85 -3.79 17.13
N ALA A 418 16.63 -3.94 17.66
CA ALA A 418 16.06 -3.05 18.65
C ALA A 418 16.16 -3.71 20.02
N HIS A 419 16.73 -3.02 20.99
CA HIS A 419 16.84 -3.51 22.36
C HIS A 419 16.48 -2.41 23.35
N GLY A 420 16.08 -2.79 24.55
CA GLY A 420 15.79 -1.87 25.64
C GLY A 420 15.24 -2.58 26.87
N THR A 421 15.23 -1.83 27.97
CA THR A 421 14.57 -2.22 29.21
C THR A 421 13.21 -1.57 29.36
N THR A 422 12.88 -0.64 28.48
CA THR A 422 11.65 0.12 28.54
C THR A 422 10.55 -0.56 27.72
N THR A 423 9.32 -0.36 28.16
CA THR A 423 8.15 -0.99 27.61
C THR A 423 7.61 -0.27 26.36
N GLU A 424 8.21 0.85 25.95
CA GLU A 424 7.71 1.67 24.83
C GLU A 424 7.68 0.91 23.50
N ILE A 425 8.74 0.19 23.16
CA ILE A 425 8.76 -0.62 21.93
C ILE A 425 7.71 -1.75 21.97
N LEU A 426 7.51 -2.38 23.13
CA LEU A 426 6.52 -3.46 23.26
C LEU A 426 5.07 -2.99 23.09
N GLU A 427 4.77 -1.72 23.38
CA GLU A 427 3.47 -1.12 23.09
C GLU A 427 3.23 -0.93 21.59
N LEU A 428 4.29 -0.87 20.80
CA LEU A 428 4.28 -0.72 19.36
C LEU A 428 4.27 -2.07 18.60
N LEU A 429 4.41 -3.20 19.32
CA LEU A 429 4.45 -4.53 18.71
C LEU A 429 3.07 -5.20 18.69
N ASP A 430 2.85 -6.01 17.66
CA ASP A 430 1.81 -7.04 17.59
C ASP A 430 2.48 -8.39 17.29
N LEU A 431 1.81 -9.51 17.65
CA LEU A 431 2.20 -10.84 17.16
C LEU A 431 2.04 -10.87 15.63
N ALA A 432 2.94 -11.57 14.96
CA ALA A 432 3.04 -11.56 13.50
C ALA A 432 2.89 -12.95 12.84
N TYR A 433 2.39 -13.95 13.53
CA TYR A 433 2.08 -15.25 12.93
C TYR A 433 0.99 -15.13 11.86
N ALA A 434 0.01 -14.26 12.10
CA ALA A 434 -0.95 -13.80 11.10
C ALA A 434 -0.95 -12.27 11.06
N ILE A 435 -1.05 -11.69 9.85
CA ILE A 435 -1.15 -10.24 9.63
C ILE A 435 -2.31 -9.93 8.68
N THR A 436 -2.70 -8.66 8.56
CA THR A 436 -3.69 -8.30 7.55
C THR A 436 -3.09 -8.29 6.15
N ILE A 437 -3.92 -8.56 5.13
CA ILE A 437 -3.50 -8.50 3.73
C ILE A 437 -2.91 -7.12 3.40
N HIS A 438 -3.49 -6.03 3.90
CA HIS A 438 -2.93 -4.67 3.74
C HIS A 438 -1.49 -4.54 4.28
N LYS A 439 -1.20 -5.16 5.44
CA LYS A 439 0.16 -5.12 6.02
C LYS A 439 1.17 -6.01 5.28
N SER A 440 0.71 -6.90 4.41
CA SER A 440 1.58 -7.73 3.59
C SER A 440 2.05 -7.05 2.31
N GLN A 441 1.46 -5.91 1.92
CA GLN A 441 1.88 -5.16 0.73
C GLN A 441 3.38 -4.82 0.80
N GLY A 442 4.08 -4.95 -0.31
CA GLY A 442 5.53 -4.83 -0.37
C GLY A 442 6.29 -6.00 0.26
N SER A 443 5.64 -7.13 0.60
CA SER A 443 6.28 -8.32 1.17
C SER A 443 6.08 -9.53 0.29
N GLU A 444 6.97 -10.51 0.41
CA GLU A 444 6.87 -11.81 -0.24
C GLU A 444 7.22 -12.92 0.75
N TYR A 445 6.56 -14.08 0.62
CA TYR A 445 6.74 -15.25 1.48
C TYR A 445 6.74 -16.51 0.62
N ASP A 446 7.37 -17.57 1.08
CA ASP A 446 7.38 -18.82 0.31
C ASP A 446 5.97 -19.41 0.26
N VAL A 447 5.29 -19.43 1.40
CA VAL A 447 3.93 -19.97 1.54
C VAL A 447 3.00 -18.94 2.19
N ILE A 448 1.84 -18.76 1.57
CA ILE A 448 0.76 -17.92 2.08
C ILE A 448 -0.44 -18.81 2.43
N ILE A 449 -1.02 -18.57 3.60
CA ILE A 449 -2.28 -19.19 4.02
C ILE A 449 -3.32 -18.09 4.16
N VAL A 450 -4.47 -18.22 3.49
CA VAL A 450 -5.53 -17.20 3.48
C VAL A 450 -6.85 -17.81 3.92
N PRO A 451 -7.45 -17.36 5.05
CA PRO A 451 -8.81 -17.75 5.38
C PRO A 451 -9.80 -17.06 4.45
N ILE A 452 -10.67 -17.84 3.81
CA ILE A 452 -11.75 -17.40 2.92
C ILE A 452 -13.09 -17.86 3.52
N LEU A 453 -13.69 -17.00 4.35
CA LEU A 453 -14.87 -17.34 5.14
C LEU A 453 -16.05 -16.42 4.81
N LYS A 454 -17.29 -16.93 4.92
CA LYS A 454 -18.53 -16.13 4.71
C LYS A 454 -18.58 -14.88 5.56
N GLU A 455 -18.06 -14.90 6.78
CA GLU A 455 -17.99 -13.72 7.64
C GLU A 455 -17.16 -12.55 7.07
N PHE A 456 -16.30 -12.85 6.07
CA PHE A 456 -15.46 -11.85 5.40
C PHE A 456 -16.09 -11.28 4.13
N GLU A 457 -17.29 -11.67 3.73
CA GLU A 457 -17.92 -11.32 2.45
C GLU A 457 -17.85 -9.83 2.10
N ARG A 458 -17.96 -8.94 3.11
CA ARG A 458 -17.90 -7.48 2.90
C ARG A 458 -16.52 -6.98 2.47
N MET A 459 -15.47 -7.74 2.77
CA MET A 459 -14.08 -7.40 2.45
C MET A 459 -13.54 -8.23 1.29
N LEU A 460 -14.18 -9.38 1.01
CA LEU A 460 -13.74 -10.28 -0.04
C LEU A 460 -14.04 -9.66 -1.41
N THR A 461 -12.99 -9.16 -2.05
CA THR A 461 -13.00 -8.58 -3.39
C THR A 461 -11.84 -9.18 -4.19
N GLN A 462 -11.94 -9.11 -5.52
CA GLN A 462 -10.91 -9.67 -6.41
C GLN A 462 -9.53 -9.06 -6.15
N ASN A 463 -9.43 -7.76 -5.95
CA ASN A 463 -8.15 -7.10 -5.66
C ASN A 463 -7.59 -7.46 -4.27
N LEU A 464 -8.45 -7.75 -3.29
CA LEU A 464 -8.00 -8.27 -1.99
C LEU A 464 -7.40 -9.67 -2.15
N LEU A 465 -8.12 -10.57 -2.85
CA LEU A 465 -7.66 -11.92 -3.15
C LEU A 465 -6.35 -11.88 -3.95
N TYR A 466 -6.32 -11.11 -5.04
CA TYR A 466 -5.12 -10.92 -5.85
C TYR A 466 -3.93 -10.42 -5.03
N THR A 467 -4.13 -9.40 -4.17
CA THR A 467 -3.08 -8.87 -3.31
C THR A 467 -2.53 -9.93 -2.38
N ALA A 468 -3.40 -10.78 -1.81
CA ALA A 468 -2.98 -11.85 -0.91
C ALA A 468 -2.15 -12.91 -1.64
N ILE A 469 -2.68 -13.47 -2.74
CA ILE A 469 -2.03 -14.58 -3.45
C ILE A 469 -0.73 -14.15 -4.15
N SER A 470 -0.68 -12.90 -4.64
CA SER A 470 0.53 -12.34 -5.27
C SER A 470 1.71 -12.15 -4.30
N ARG A 471 1.51 -12.34 -3.00
CA ARG A 471 2.58 -12.37 -1.98
C ARG A 471 3.30 -13.70 -1.90
N ALA A 472 2.76 -14.77 -2.49
CA ALA A 472 3.38 -16.09 -2.48
C ALA A 472 4.49 -16.18 -3.54
N ARG A 473 5.59 -16.82 -3.16
CA ARG A 473 6.65 -17.20 -4.10
C ARG A 473 6.47 -18.63 -4.61
N ARG A 474 5.98 -19.53 -3.77
CA ARG A 474 5.95 -20.96 -4.06
C ARG A 474 4.56 -21.58 -3.90
N LYS A 475 3.81 -21.22 -2.86
CA LYS A 475 2.55 -21.90 -2.54
C LYS A 475 1.52 -21.00 -1.90
N VAL A 476 0.27 -21.18 -2.30
CA VAL A 476 -0.91 -20.57 -1.68
C VAL A 476 -1.83 -21.68 -1.16
N ILE A 477 -2.29 -21.54 0.07
CA ILE A 477 -3.30 -22.41 0.68
C ILE A 477 -4.48 -21.53 1.10
N LEU A 478 -5.59 -21.65 0.38
CA LEU A 478 -6.86 -21.05 0.76
C LEU A 478 -7.57 -21.99 1.72
N VAL A 479 -8.11 -21.49 2.82
CA VAL A 479 -8.82 -22.30 3.82
C VAL A 479 -10.20 -21.70 4.06
N GLY A 480 -11.26 -22.46 3.77
CA GLY A 480 -12.60 -22.01 4.07
C GLY A 480 -13.67 -22.48 3.09
N ASP A 481 -14.49 -21.57 2.62
CA ASP A 481 -15.73 -21.80 1.92
C ASP A 481 -15.60 -21.52 0.41
N ALA A 482 -16.03 -22.47 -0.43
CA ALA A 482 -15.96 -22.33 -1.88
C ALA A 482 -16.87 -21.19 -2.40
N ASP A 483 -18.08 -21.04 -1.83
CA ASP A 483 -19.00 -19.96 -2.25
C ASP A 483 -18.41 -18.58 -1.89
N ALA A 484 -17.71 -18.48 -0.74
CA ALA A 484 -17.03 -17.24 -0.36
C ALA A 484 -15.86 -16.92 -1.32
N LEU A 485 -15.17 -17.94 -1.83
CA LEU A 485 -14.12 -17.77 -2.83
C LEU A 485 -14.69 -17.31 -4.17
N GLU A 486 -15.74 -17.94 -4.66
CA GLU A 486 -16.44 -17.52 -5.90
C GLU A 486 -16.92 -16.06 -5.77
N LYS A 487 -17.50 -15.71 -4.64
CA LYS A 487 -17.93 -14.34 -4.37
C LYS A 487 -16.76 -13.36 -4.38
N ALA A 488 -15.62 -13.72 -3.78
CA ALA A 488 -14.42 -12.90 -3.78
C ALA A 488 -13.93 -12.61 -5.22
N MET A 489 -13.96 -13.62 -6.08
CA MET A 489 -13.57 -13.51 -7.49
C MET A 489 -14.57 -12.68 -8.32
N ALA A 490 -15.87 -12.76 -8.01
CA ALA A 490 -16.92 -12.04 -8.72
C ALA A 490 -17.12 -10.59 -8.23
N THR A 491 -16.58 -10.25 -7.05
CA THR A 491 -16.82 -8.94 -6.43
C THR A 491 -15.75 -7.95 -6.86
N ALA A 492 -16.16 -6.93 -7.62
CA ALA A 492 -15.32 -5.81 -8.01
C ALA A 492 -14.86 -5.00 -6.78
N PRO A 493 -13.67 -4.40 -6.80
CA PRO A 493 -13.28 -3.43 -5.79
C PRO A 493 -14.29 -2.27 -5.75
N PRO A 494 -14.58 -1.72 -4.55
CA PRO A 494 -15.50 -0.59 -4.43
C PRO A 494 -14.97 0.61 -5.19
N ARG A 495 -15.84 1.27 -5.95
CA ARG A 495 -15.50 2.52 -6.63
C ARG A 495 -15.22 3.60 -5.58
N ARG A 496 -14.24 4.43 -5.85
CA ARG A 496 -13.86 5.58 -5.02
C ARG A 496 -14.39 6.87 -5.63
N ASN A 497 -14.95 7.72 -4.80
CA ASN A 497 -15.39 9.04 -5.21
C ASN A 497 -14.17 9.97 -5.35
N SER A 498 -13.81 10.30 -6.59
CA SER A 498 -12.79 11.27 -6.98
C SER A 498 -13.32 12.15 -8.10
N ALA A 499 -13.07 13.44 -8.05
CA ALA A 499 -13.38 14.38 -9.12
C ALA A 499 -12.11 14.87 -9.85
N LEU A 500 -10.95 14.28 -9.56
CA LEU A 500 -9.65 14.69 -10.09
C LEU A 500 -9.63 14.71 -11.62
N VAL A 501 -10.16 13.67 -12.26
CA VAL A 501 -10.24 13.58 -13.72
C VAL A 501 -11.10 14.70 -14.30
N GLU A 502 -12.32 14.87 -13.77
CA GLU A 502 -13.24 15.90 -14.23
C GLU A 502 -12.66 17.32 -14.08
N LYS A 503 -12.11 17.62 -12.90
CA LYS A 503 -11.51 18.93 -12.60
C LYS A 503 -10.30 19.20 -13.50
N THR A 504 -9.47 18.21 -13.76
CA THR A 504 -8.30 18.33 -14.64
C THR A 504 -8.73 18.57 -16.08
N MET A 505 -9.66 17.77 -16.61
CA MET A 505 -10.16 17.91 -17.98
C MET A 505 -10.87 19.23 -18.21
N ARG A 506 -11.66 19.72 -17.24
CA ARG A 506 -12.30 21.06 -17.31
C ARG A 506 -11.26 22.16 -17.44
N ARG A 507 -10.17 22.10 -16.68
CA ARG A 507 -9.07 23.07 -16.72
C ARG A 507 -8.30 23.00 -18.04
N LEU A 508 -8.01 21.79 -18.53
CA LEU A 508 -7.34 21.57 -19.80
C LEU A 508 -8.16 22.15 -20.97
N ALA A 509 -9.45 21.87 -21.01
CA ALA A 509 -10.37 22.41 -22.01
C ALA A 509 -10.44 23.95 -21.97
N ALA A 510 -10.39 24.56 -20.78
CA ALA A 510 -10.37 26.02 -20.62
C ALA A 510 -9.07 26.66 -21.16
N LYS A 511 -7.92 25.95 -21.04
CA LYS A 511 -6.63 26.39 -21.60
C LYS A 511 -6.62 26.34 -23.12
N LEU A 512 -7.20 25.28 -23.71
CA LEU A 512 -7.27 25.11 -25.17
C LEU A 512 -8.22 26.09 -25.85
N LYS A 513 -9.19 26.69 -25.12
CA LYS A 513 -10.13 27.69 -25.63
C LYS A 513 -9.61 29.13 -25.56
N LYS A 514 -8.50 29.40 -24.87
CA LYS A 514 -7.87 30.73 -24.90
C LYS A 514 -6.99 30.81 -26.14
N PRO A 515 -7.30 31.72 -27.11
CA PRO A 515 -6.39 31.98 -28.22
C PRO A 515 -5.04 32.46 -27.68
N ALA A 516 -3.95 32.06 -28.31
CA ALA A 516 -2.59 32.45 -28.00
C ALA A 516 -2.38 33.95 -28.13
#